data_62af94adb608204a974c4959b6d36e8a
#
_entry.id   62af94adb608204a974c4959b6d36e8a
#
_cell.length_a   1.000
_cell.length_b   1.000
_cell.length_c   1.000
_cell.angle_alpha   90.00
_cell.angle_beta   90.00
_cell.angle_gamma   90.00
#
_symmetry.space_group_name_H-M   'P 1'
#
loop_
_entity.id
_entity.type
_entity.pdbx_description
1 polymer ?
#
loop_
_entity_poly.entity_id
_entity_poly.type
_entity_poly.pdbx_seq_one_letter_code
_entity_poly.pdbx_strand_id
1 'polypeptide(L)'
;MYTSLQSARAFCYRVASDCDQGTVSRKDTASCLMFASESAVKVSLEAIQTLGGNGYINDYPAGRLLRDAKLYDIGAGTNEIRRMLIGRELFEDTLPD
;
A
#
# COMPACT_ATOMS: atom_id res chain seq x y z
N MET A 1 8.90 10.49 -4.39
CA MET A 1 7.46 10.60 -4.00
C MET A 1 6.51 10.43 -5.19
N TYR A 2 6.63 11.24 -6.24
CA TYR A 2 5.72 11.20 -7.41
C TYR A 2 5.61 9.81 -8.06
N THR A 3 6.73 9.16 -8.36
CA THR A 3 6.76 7.83 -8.97
C THR A 3 6.06 6.77 -8.12
N SER A 4 6.31 6.76 -6.80
CA SER A 4 5.64 5.85 -5.87
C SER A 4 4.13 6.06 -5.84
N LEU A 5 3.69 7.33 -5.82
CA LEU A 5 2.27 7.69 -5.88
C LEU A 5 1.61 7.20 -7.16
N GLN A 6 2.23 7.46 -8.32
CA GLN A 6 1.65 7.07 -9.61
C GLN A 6 1.62 5.55 -9.78
N SER A 7 2.65 4.84 -9.34
CA SER A 7 2.68 3.37 -9.37
C SER A 7 1.58 2.76 -8.50
N ALA A 8 1.42 3.26 -7.26
CA ALA A 8 0.37 2.81 -6.37
C ALA A 8 -1.03 3.09 -6.94
N ARG A 9 -1.23 4.30 -7.47
CA ARG A 9 -2.51 4.72 -8.08
C ARG A 9 -2.87 3.84 -9.27
N ALA A 10 -1.93 3.62 -10.19
CA ALA A 10 -2.15 2.80 -11.38
C ALA A 10 -2.53 1.35 -11.01
N PHE A 11 -1.83 0.78 -10.03
CA PHE A 11 -2.14 -0.56 -9.54
C PHE A 11 -3.52 -0.62 -8.88
N CYS A 12 -3.86 0.35 -8.03
CA CYS A 12 -5.18 0.42 -7.40
C CYS A 12 -6.31 0.52 -8.43
N TYR A 13 -6.16 1.35 -9.45
CA TYR A 13 -7.19 1.51 -10.48
C TYR A 13 -7.34 0.27 -11.36
N ARG A 14 -6.24 -0.41 -11.67
CA ARG A 14 -6.32 -1.70 -12.37
C ARG A 14 -7.11 -2.73 -11.56
N VAL A 15 -6.76 -2.90 -10.27
CA VAL A 15 -7.46 -3.85 -9.40
C VAL A 15 -8.93 -3.46 -9.20
N ALA A 16 -9.24 -2.18 -9.08
CA ALA A 16 -10.62 -1.71 -9.00
C ALA A 16 -11.41 -2.05 -10.27
N SER A 17 -10.81 -1.88 -11.44
CA SER A 17 -11.42 -2.29 -12.72
C SER A 17 -11.67 -3.78 -12.79
N ASP A 18 -10.70 -4.60 -12.34
CA ASP A 18 -10.86 -6.06 -12.28
C ASP A 18 -12.00 -6.45 -11.32
N CYS A 19 -12.16 -5.72 -10.20
CA CYS A 19 -13.30 -5.92 -9.30
C CYS A 19 -14.64 -5.66 -9.98
N ASP A 20 -14.74 -4.55 -10.72
CA ASP A 20 -15.97 -4.19 -11.44
C ASP A 20 -16.34 -5.23 -12.52
N GLN A 21 -15.35 -5.87 -13.11
CA GLN A 21 -15.52 -6.91 -14.13
C GLN A 21 -15.70 -8.31 -13.54
N GLY A 22 -15.54 -8.47 -12.23
CA GLY A 22 -15.63 -9.79 -11.57
C GLY A 22 -14.44 -10.70 -11.83
N THR A 23 -13.29 -10.16 -12.27
CA THR A 23 -12.08 -10.91 -12.62
C THR A 23 -10.94 -10.75 -11.63
N VAL A 24 -11.19 -10.07 -10.51
CA VAL A 24 -10.15 -9.78 -9.49
C VAL A 24 -9.65 -11.05 -8.81
N SER A 25 -8.33 -11.14 -8.61
CA SER A 25 -7.71 -12.16 -7.77
C SER A 25 -7.42 -11.64 -6.36
N ARG A 26 -7.41 -12.56 -5.38
CA ARG A 26 -7.07 -12.22 -3.99
C ARG A 26 -5.62 -11.76 -3.86
N LYS A 27 -4.69 -12.40 -4.60
CA LYS A 27 -3.28 -11.99 -4.61
C LYS A 27 -3.09 -10.58 -5.15
N ASP A 28 -3.82 -10.19 -6.20
CA ASP A 28 -3.74 -8.84 -6.76
C ASP A 28 -4.29 -7.79 -5.81
N THR A 29 -5.43 -8.08 -5.17
CA THR A 29 -6.01 -7.20 -4.15
C THR A 29 -5.06 -7.01 -2.96
N ALA A 30 -4.50 -8.10 -2.43
CA ALA A 30 -3.55 -8.04 -1.33
C ALA A 30 -2.26 -7.31 -1.72
N SER A 31 -1.73 -7.56 -2.92
CA SER A 31 -0.53 -6.91 -3.43
C SER A 31 -0.72 -5.41 -3.64
N CYS A 32 -1.85 -5.01 -4.21
CA CYS A 32 -2.21 -3.61 -4.42
C CYS A 32 -2.27 -2.87 -3.09
N LEU A 33 -2.98 -3.42 -2.11
CA LEU A 33 -3.15 -2.79 -0.80
C LEU A 33 -1.81 -2.71 -0.03
N MET A 34 -1.01 -3.78 -0.07
CA MET A 34 0.32 -3.81 0.54
C MET A 34 1.24 -2.76 -0.09
N PHE A 35 1.33 -2.71 -1.41
CA PHE A 35 2.18 -1.77 -2.11
C PHE A 35 1.77 -0.31 -1.86
N ALA A 36 0.46 -0.03 -1.90
CA ALA A 36 -0.07 1.32 -1.68
C ALA A 36 0.19 1.79 -0.24
N SER A 37 -0.04 0.94 0.76
CA SER A 37 0.18 1.29 2.17
C SER A 37 1.66 1.53 2.48
N GLU A 38 2.55 0.66 2.02
CA GLU A 38 4.00 0.82 2.22
C GLU A 38 4.53 2.07 1.48
N SER A 39 4.01 2.34 0.28
CA SER A 39 4.33 3.56 -0.47
C SER A 39 3.87 4.82 0.25
N ALA A 40 2.68 4.80 0.84
CA ALA A 40 2.15 5.93 1.62
C ALA A 40 3.02 6.25 2.83
N VAL A 41 3.46 5.24 3.58
CA VAL A 41 4.39 5.43 4.73
C VAL A 41 5.71 6.02 4.25
N LYS A 42 6.30 5.45 3.20
CA LYS A 42 7.57 5.94 2.64
C LYS A 42 7.46 7.40 2.18
N VAL A 43 6.42 7.73 1.43
CA VAL A 43 6.17 9.10 0.94
C VAL A 43 5.97 10.07 2.10
N SER A 44 5.25 9.66 3.14
CA SER A 44 5.03 10.49 4.34
C SER A 44 6.34 10.78 5.09
N LEU A 45 7.21 9.79 5.22
CA LEU A 45 8.55 9.98 5.82
C LEU A 45 9.41 10.93 4.99
N GLU A 46 9.41 10.79 3.67
CA GLU A 46 10.14 11.68 2.77
C GLU A 46 9.57 13.11 2.82
N ALA A 47 8.27 13.27 2.98
CA ALA A 47 7.63 14.58 3.14
C ALA A 47 8.08 15.26 4.44
N ILE A 48 8.14 14.54 5.57
CA ILE A 48 8.66 15.06 6.83
C ILE A 48 10.12 15.49 6.64
N GLN A 49 10.94 14.65 6.01
CA GLN A 49 12.35 14.97 5.77
C GLN A 49 12.51 16.22 4.90
N THR A 50 11.69 16.36 3.86
CA THR A 50 11.72 17.51 2.94
C THR A 50 11.35 18.82 3.66
N LEU A 51 10.41 18.77 4.58
CA LEU A 51 9.97 19.92 5.37
C LEU A 51 10.96 20.27 6.51
N GLY A 52 11.87 19.35 6.84
CA GLY A 52 12.83 19.54 7.93
C GLY A 52 12.14 19.71 9.29
N GLY A 53 12.55 20.69 10.07
CA GLY A 53 11.96 20.98 11.38
C GLY A 53 10.44 21.21 11.33
N ASN A 54 9.95 21.82 10.27
CA ASN A 54 8.51 22.02 10.05
C ASN A 54 7.75 20.70 9.86
N GLY A 55 8.40 19.69 9.32
CA GLY A 55 7.81 18.33 9.20
C GLY A 55 7.67 17.62 10.54
N TYR A 56 8.54 17.95 11.49
CA TYR A 56 8.54 17.36 12.83
C TYR A 56 7.46 17.95 13.75
N ILE A 57 7.20 19.26 13.67
CA ILE A 57 6.28 19.95 14.57
C ILE A 57 4.82 19.73 14.17
N ASN A 58 3.90 19.79 15.14
CA ASN A 58 2.48 19.52 14.94
C ASN A 58 1.71 20.64 14.21
N ASP A 59 2.33 21.81 13.99
CA ASP A 59 1.73 22.91 13.22
C ASP A 59 1.54 22.53 11.73
N TYR A 60 2.30 21.56 11.25
CA TYR A 60 2.20 21.02 9.90
C TYR A 60 1.61 19.60 9.92
N PRO A 61 0.83 19.19 8.89
CA PRO A 61 0.09 17.92 8.94
C PRO A 61 0.94 16.69 8.64
N ALA A 62 2.21 16.83 8.28
CA ALA A 62 3.05 15.72 7.79
C ALA A 62 3.18 14.58 8.81
N GLY A 63 3.38 14.89 10.10
CA GLY A 63 3.46 13.87 11.15
C GLY A 63 2.15 13.11 11.35
N ARG A 64 1.01 13.79 11.28
CA ARG A 64 -0.32 13.16 11.32
C ARG A 64 -0.52 12.23 10.13
N LEU A 65 -0.17 12.69 8.93
CA LEU A 65 -0.31 11.89 7.71
C LEU A 65 0.56 10.63 7.75
N LEU A 66 1.75 10.69 8.36
CA LEU A 66 2.57 9.50 8.59
C LEU A 66 1.86 8.50 9.51
N ARG A 67 1.29 8.95 10.61
CA ARG A 67 0.55 8.08 11.53
C ARG A 67 -0.67 7.46 10.86
N ASP A 68 -1.43 8.25 10.11
CA ASP A 68 -2.59 7.78 9.37
C ASP A 68 -2.17 6.76 8.29
N ALA A 69 -1.09 7.02 7.56
CA ALA A 69 -0.55 6.08 6.57
C ALA A 69 -0.14 4.74 7.22
N LYS A 70 0.49 4.79 8.40
CA LYS A 70 0.94 3.58 9.12
C LYS A 70 -0.22 2.67 9.52
N LEU A 71 -1.40 3.22 9.75
CA LEU A 71 -2.58 2.41 10.04
C LEU A 71 -2.88 1.41 8.92
N TYR A 72 -2.66 1.77 7.67
CA TYR A 72 -2.93 0.89 6.51
C TYR A 72 -1.96 -0.30 6.40
N ASP A 73 -0.78 -0.22 7.03
CA ASP A 73 0.13 -1.37 7.14
C ASP A 73 -0.36 -2.40 8.17
N ILE A 74 -1.20 -1.99 9.10
CA ILE A 74 -1.58 -2.75 10.30
C ILE A 74 -3.06 -3.11 10.27
N GLY A 75 -3.93 -2.15 9.91
CA GLY A 75 -5.38 -2.28 9.99
C GLY A 75 -5.96 -3.19 8.92
N ALA A 76 -7.06 -3.87 9.27
CA ALA A 76 -7.78 -4.78 8.37
C ALA A 76 -6.89 -5.90 7.78
N GLY A 77 -5.97 -6.41 8.57
CA GLY A 77 -4.93 -7.35 8.16
C GLY A 77 -3.58 -6.65 7.94
N THR A 78 -2.55 -7.16 8.59
CA THR A 78 -1.19 -6.61 8.47
C THR A 78 -0.59 -6.91 7.11
N ASN A 79 0.45 -6.16 6.73
CA ASN A 79 1.19 -6.44 5.50
C ASN A 79 1.91 -7.80 5.55
N GLU A 80 2.27 -8.30 6.74
CA GLU A 80 2.79 -9.67 6.92
C GLU A 80 1.77 -10.72 6.50
N ILE A 81 0.52 -10.56 6.90
CA ILE A 81 -0.58 -11.44 6.47
C ILE A 81 -0.83 -11.33 4.96
N ARG A 82 -0.75 -10.13 4.40
CA ARG A 82 -0.87 -9.94 2.95
C ARG A 82 0.24 -10.66 2.19
N ARG A 83 1.49 -10.59 2.65
CA ARG A 83 2.61 -11.34 2.08
C ARG A 83 2.39 -12.84 2.12
N MET A 84 1.90 -13.35 3.26
CA MET A 84 1.59 -14.77 3.40
C MET A 84 0.49 -15.21 2.40
N LEU A 85 -0.56 -14.41 2.27
CA LEU A 85 -1.65 -14.70 1.32
C LEU A 85 -1.16 -14.69 -0.12
N ILE A 86 -0.39 -13.69 -0.52
CA ILE A 86 0.19 -13.58 -1.87
C ILE A 86 1.07 -14.81 -2.17
N GLY A 87 1.97 -15.14 -1.23
CA GLY A 87 2.87 -16.28 -1.40
C GLY A 87 2.13 -17.61 -1.53
N ARG A 88 1.08 -17.80 -0.75
CA ARG A 88 0.24 -19.00 -0.83
C ARG A 88 -0.46 -19.11 -2.18
N GLU A 89 -1.11 -18.06 -2.65
CA GLU A 89 -1.80 -18.09 -3.93
C GLU A 89 -0.84 -18.27 -5.12
N LEU A 90 0.33 -17.64 -5.08
CA LEU A 90 1.36 -17.86 -6.08
C LEU A 90 1.86 -19.31 -6.10
N PHE A 91 1.97 -19.95 -4.94
CA PHE A 91 2.31 -21.36 -4.85
C PHE A 91 1.22 -22.26 -5.41
N GLU A 92 -0.05 -21.99 -5.05
CA GLU A 92 -1.21 -22.72 -5.57
C GLU A 92 -1.28 -22.66 -7.11
N ASP A 93 -0.95 -21.52 -7.72
CA ASP A 93 -0.89 -21.37 -9.18
C ASP A 93 0.17 -22.27 -9.86
N THR A 94 1.14 -22.81 -9.11
CA THR A 94 2.17 -23.70 -9.64
C THR A 94 1.81 -25.17 -9.55
N LEU A 95 0.74 -25.50 -8.84
CA LEU A 95 0.32 -26.89 -8.69
C LEU A 95 -0.41 -27.37 -9.95
N PRO A 96 -0.17 -28.62 -10.38
CA PRO A 96 -0.95 -29.20 -11.49
C PRO A 96 -2.41 -29.37 -11.06
N ASP A 97 -3.29 -29.24 -12.02
CA ASP A 97 -4.74 -29.51 -11.86
C ASP A 97 -5.03 -30.96 -11.42
#